data_048b0b2a3524a9d7ed3b3fc05a204605
#
_entry.id   048b0b2a3524a9d7ed3b3fc05a204605
#
_cell.length_a   1.000
_cell.length_b   1.000
_cell.length_c   1.000
_cell.angle_alpha   90.00
_cell.angle_beta   90.00
_cell.angle_gamma   90.00
#
_symmetry.space_group_name_H-M   'P 1'
#
loop_
_entity.id
_entity.type
_entity.pdbx_description
1 polymer ?
#
loop_
_entity_poly.entity_id
_entity_poly.type
_entity_poly.pdbx_seq_one_letter_code
_entity_poly.pdbx_strand_id
1 'polypeptide(L)'
;MDGDEFYGAAYKGSKQFTQQEVKTANATGFGAAADDYMERGIELNEQLIRNKPATFFFKMKGDAMKEAGILDGDILIVDRSIKLVDGKIIVAILNGELLVRRFHKNFSSAFLIPENSRYKNINLAEFSNFSVWGVVTYVIHAV
;
A
#
# COMPACT_ATOMS: atom_id res chain seq x y z
N MET A 1 0.44 -18.49 10.19
CA MET A 1 0.19 -17.11 10.26
C MET A 1 0.26 -16.44 8.90
N ASP A 2 -0.60 -15.52 8.70
CA ASP A 2 -0.70 -14.78 7.47
C ASP A 2 0.20 -13.56 7.46
N GLY A 3 1.44 -13.73 7.84
CA GLY A 3 2.38 -12.64 7.84
C GLY A 3 2.66 -12.13 6.45
N ASP A 4 2.97 -10.87 6.36
CA ASP A 4 3.38 -10.27 5.12
C ASP A 4 4.84 -10.55 4.86
N GLU A 5 5.17 -10.70 3.61
CA GLU A 5 6.53 -10.96 3.21
C GLU A 5 7.24 -9.63 2.96
N PHE A 6 8.31 -9.42 3.68
CA PHE A 6 9.13 -8.25 3.43
C PHE A 6 9.88 -8.42 2.12
N TYR A 7 9.66 -7.55 1.22
CA TYR A 7 9.99 -7.82 -0.14
C TYR A 7 11.26 -7.21 -0.65
N GLY A 8 11.69 -6.26 -0.21
CA GLY A 8 12.74 -5.83 -0.97
C GLY A 8 13.52 -4.79 -0.29
N ALA A 9 13.19 -3.65 -0.43
CA ALA A 9 14.07 -2.59 -0.10
C ALA A 9 13.34 -1.28 -0.15
N ALA A 10 13.93 -0.31 0.47
CA ALA A 10 13.47 1.05 0.35
C ALA A 10 13.55 1.49 -1.10
N TYR A 11 12.58 2.23 -1.53
CA TYR A 11 12.62 2.85 -2.82
C TYR A 11 13.71 3.93 -2.83
N LYS A 12 14.63 3.83 -3.77
CA LYS A 12 15.77 4.75 -3.81
C LYS A 12 15.54 5.97 -4.68
N GLY A 13 14.56 5.91 -5.53
CA GLY A 13 14.14 7.06 -6.31
C GLY A 13 15.13 7.59 -7.32
N SER A 14 16.17 6.83 -7.59
CA SER A 14 17.24 7.30 -8.43
C SER A 14 16.93 7.25 -9.92
N LYS A 15 15.91 6.53 -10.29
CA LYS A 15 15.56 6.34 -11.68
C LYS A 15 14.11 6.67 -11.88
N GLN A 16 13.86 7.63 -12.70
CA GLN A 16 12.50 7.97 -13.04
C GLN A 16 11.92 6.92 -13.96
N PHE A 17 10.74 6.51 -13.62
CA PHE A 17 9.95 5.65 -14.49
C PHE A 17 8.94 6.54 -15.20
N THR A 18 9.28 6.97 -16.38
CA THR A 18 8.36 7.77 -17.18
C THR A 18 7.69 6.88 -18.20
N GLN A 19 6.39 7.07 -18.30
CA GLN A 19 5.66 6.43 -19.38
C GLN A 19 6.17 6.98 -20.69
N GLN A 20 6.61 6.08 -21.54
CA GLN A 20 7.08 6.50 -22.82
C GLN A 20 5.91 7.00 -23.65
N GLU A 21 6.14 8.10 -24.34
CA GLU A 21 5.12 8.64 -25.22
C GLU A 21 4.70 7.62 -26.25
N VAL A 22 3.47 7.25 -26.19
CA VAL A 22 2.87 6.50 -27.27
C VAL A 22 2.37 7.51 -28.26
N LYS A 23 3.10 7.68 -29.35
CA LYS A 23 2.63 8.57 -30.39
C LYS A 23 1.43 7.96 -31.06
N THR A 24 0.31 8.56 -30.79
CA THR A 24 -0.91 8.21 -31.48
C THR A 24 -1.05 9.01 -32.74
N ALA A 25 0.01 9.07 -33.50
CA ALA A 25 0.08 9.93 -34.67
C ALA A 25 -1.10 9.77 -35.62
N ASN A 26 -1.76 8.66 -35.56
CA ASN A 26 -2.86 8.37 -36.46
C ASN A 26 -4.20 8.24 -35.74
N ALA A 27 -4.28 8.76 -34.55
CA ALA A 27 -5.51 8.67 -33.80
C ALA A 27 -6.51 9.72 -34.27
N THR A 28 -6.82 9.71 -35.53
CA THR A 28 -7.72 10.71 -36.09
C THR A 28 -9.11 10.65 -35.50
N GLY A 29 -9.53 9.48 -35.07
CA GLY A 29 -10.83 9.30 -34.48
C GLY A 29 -10.94 9.79 -33.05
N PHE A 30 -9.80 9.93 -32.38
CA PHE A 30 -9.81 10.35 -31.00
C PHE A 30 -9.67 11.86 -30.83
N GLY A 31 -9.17 12.51 -31.82
CA GLY A 31 -9.01 13.93 -31.78
C GLY A 31 -8.07 14.43 -30.69
N ALA A 32 -8.15 15.71 -30.45
CA ALA A 32 -7.24 16.38 -29.55
C ALA A 32 -7.32 15.90 -28.09
N ALA A 33 -8.46 15.40 -27.69
CA ALA A 33 -8.63 14.99 -26.30
C ALA A 33 -7.80 13.77 -25.95
N ALA A 34 -7.70 12.81 -26.87
CA ALA A 34 -6.88 11.63 -26.66
C ALA A 34 -5.41 11.97 -26.71
N ASP A 35 -5.03 12.83 -27.66
CA ASP A 35 -3.64 13.26 -27.74
C ASP A 35 -3.19 14.00 -26.50
N ASP A 36 -4.03 14.87 -25.97
CA ASP A 36 -3.76 15.58 -24.75
C ASP A 36 -3.52 14.66 -23.59
N TYR A 37 -4.31 13.61 -23.52
CA TYR A 37 -4.20 12.62 -22.45
C TYR A 37 -2.91 11.81 -22.55
N MET A 38 -2.53 11.46 -23.75
CA MET A 38 -1.38 10.59 -23.98
C MET A 38 -0.06 11.34 -23.90
N GLU A 39 -0.06 12.61 -24.25
CA GLU A 39 1.16 13.39 -24.22
C GLU A 39 1.67 13.72 -22.84
N ARG A 40 0.79 13.67 -21.85
CA ARG A 40 1.20 14.09 -20.52
C ARG A 40 2.11 13.12 -19.81
N GLY A 41 2.12 11.88 -20.18
CA GLY A 41 2.89 10.91 -19.46
C GLY A 41 2.63 10.96 -17.95
N ILE A 42 2.56 9.83 -17.33
CA ILE A 42 2.39 9.75 -15.88
C ILE A 42 3.69 9.30 -15.26
N GLU A 43 4.24 10.13 -14.38
CA GLU A 43 5.36 9.72 -13.56
C GLU A 43 4.81 8.98 -12.35
N LEU A 44 4.77 7.65 -12.42
CA LEU A 44 4.18 6.85 -11.37
C LEU A 44 4.88 7.02 -10.03
N ASN A 45 6.18 7.17 -10.05
CA ASN A 45 6.91 7.33 -8.80
C ASN A 45 6.50 8.62 -8.10
N GLU A 46 6.36 9.69 -8.83
CA GLU A 46 5.88 10.94 -8.25
C GLU A 46 4.46 10.82 -7.73
N GLN A 47 3.63 10.09 -8.45
CA GLN A 47 2.23 9.90 -8.07
C GLN A 47 2.09 9.06 -6.81
N LEU A 48 2.85 7.99 -6.70
CA LEU A 48 2.68 6.99 -5.66
C LEU A 48 3.62 7.18 -4.48
N ILE A 49 4.76 7.79 -4.69
CA ILE A 49 5.80 7.89 -3.67
C ILE A 49 6.01 9.35 -3.31
N ARG A 50 5.46 9.73 -2.17
CA ARG A 50 5.53 11.12 -1.72
C ARG A 50 6.78 11.40 -0.93
N ASN A 51 7.28 10.42 -0.21
CA ASN A 51 8.45 10.57 0.63
C ASN A 51 9.41 9.43 0.35
N LYS A 52 10.34 9.66 -0.56
CA LYS A 52 11.26 8.64 -1.01
C LYS A 52 12.05 7.96 0.10
N PRO A 53 12.63 8.70 1.05
CA PRO A 53 13.42 8.06 2.09
C PRO A 53 12.62 7.18 3.04
N ALA A 54 11.31 7.36 3.08
CA ALA A 54 10.45 6.62 4.01
C ALA A 54 9.55 5.60 3.31
N THR A 55 9.71 5.39 2.02
CA THR A 55 8.84 4.52 1.24
C THR A 55 9.48 3.17 1.00
N PHE A 56 8.70 2.14 1.26
CA PHE A 56 9.14 0.75 1.14
C PHE A 56 8.09 -0.06 0.42
N PHE A 57 8.51 -1.19 -0.10
CA PHE A 57 7.63 -2.13 -0.78
C PHE A 57 7.54 -3.43 0.00
N PHE A 58 6.32 -3.93 0.15
CA PHE A 58 6.08 -5.24 0.73
C PHE A 58 5.27 -6.07 -0.24
N LYS A 59 5.41 -7.38 -0.14
CA LYS A 59 4.55 -8.30 -0.85
C LYS A 59 3.55 -8.87 0.13
N MET A 60 2.27 -8.75 -0.20
CA MET A 60 1.21 -9.29 0.65
C MET A 60 1.20 -10.81 0.62
N LYS A 61 1.10 -11.40 1.78
CA LYS A 61 0.94 -12.83 1.92
C LYS A 61 -0.32 -13.12 2.72
N GLY A 62 -1.18 -13.96 2.18
CA GLY A 62 -2.43 -14.30 2.83
C GLY A 62 -3.59 -13.44 2.36
N ASP A 63 -4.76 -13.72 2.91
CA ASP A 63 -6.01 -13.11 2.47
C ASP A 63 -6.73 -12.32 3.54
N ALA A 64 -6.04 -11.95 4.59
CA ALA A 64 -6.66 -11.27 5.73
C ALA A 64 -7.26 -9.91 5.38
N MET A 65 -6.84 -9.31 4.27
CA MET A 65 -7.31 -7.99 3.84
C MET A 65 -8.03 -8.05 2.50
N LYS A 66 -8.51 -9.21 2.12
CA LYS A 66 -9.13 -9.43 0.84
C LYS A 66 -10.31 -8.50 0.57
N GLU A 67 -11.14 -8.26 1.58
CA GLU A 67 -12.33 -7.42 1.40
C GLU A 67 -12.00 -5.93 1.30
N ALA A 68 -10.78 -5.56 1.59
CA ALA A 68 -10.28 -4.21 1.34
C ALA A 68 -9.57 -4.09 -0.02
N GLY A 69 -9.61 -5.15 -0.82
CA GLY A 69 -8.97 -5.15 -2.13
C GLY A 69 -7.50 -5.47 -2.11
N ILE A 70 -6.99 -6.00 -1.02
CA ILE A 70 -5.58 -6.40 -0.92
C ILE A 70 -5.52 -7.92 -0.97
N LEU A 71 -4.96 -8.43 -2.05
CA LEU A 71 -4.94 -9.86 -2.32
C LEU A 71 -3.55 -10.44 -2.09
N ASP A 72 -3.51 -11.74 -1.90
CA ASP A 72 -2.24 -12.45 -1.78
C ASP A 72 -1.37 -12.18 -3.01
N GLY A 73 -0.12 -11.85 -2.80
CA GLY A 73 0.81 -11.53 -3.88
C GLY A 73 0.85 -10.08 -4.29
N ASP A 74 -0.07 -9.26 -3.82
CA ASP A 74 -0.09 -7.84 -4.15
C ASP A 74 1.15 -7.14 -3.58
N ILE A 75 1.54 -6.07 -4.23
CA ILE A 75 2.63 -5.23 -3.75
C ILE A 75 2.03 -4.05 -3.00
N LEU A 76 2.48 -3.90 -1.77
CA LEU A 76 2.07 -2.79 -0.92
C LEU A 76 3.12 -1.70 -0.96
N ILE A 77 2.68 -0.48 -1.16
CA ILE A 77 3.54 0.69 -1.00
C ILE A 77 3.31 1.22 0.40
N VAL A 78 4.36 1.26 1.19
CA VAL A 78 4.29 1.58 2.61
C VAL A 78 5.14 2.79 2.91
N ASP A 79 4.54 3.76 3.54
CA ASP A 79 5.21 5.01 3.91
C ASP A 79 5.36 5.07 5.42
N ARG A 80 6.60 5.17 5.88
CA ARG A 80 6.91 5.21 7.31
C ARG A 80 6.82 6.60 7.92
N SER A 81 6.69 7.62 7.09
CA SER A 81 6.60 9.00 7.57
C SER A 81 5.18 9.42 7.95
N ILE A 82 4.19 8.65 7.54
CA ILE A 82 2.80 8.99 7.81
C ILE A 82 2.45 8.63 9.24
N LYS A 83 1.83 9.59 9.90
CA LYS A 83 1.37 9.39 11.28
C LYS A 83 0.22 8.40 11.33
N LEU A 84 0.26 7.54 12.32
CA LEU A 84 -0.82 6.60 12.56
C LEU A 84 -2.07 7.32 13.02
N VAL A 85 -3.15 7.11 12.31
CA VAL A 85 -4.48 7.58 12.70
C VAL A 85 -5.50 6.48 12.47
N ASP A 86 -6.63 6.61 13.13
CA ASP A 86 -7.74 5.68 12.99
C ASP A 86 -8.13 5.50 11.53
N GLY A 87 -8.40 4.27 11.15
CA GLY A 87 -8.87 3.93 9.81
C GLY A 87 -7.79 3.63 8.79
N LYS A 88 -6.54 3.84 9.13
CA LYS A 88 -5.43 3.55 8.20
C LYS A 88 -5.15 2.05 8.15
N ILE A 89 -4.80 1.59 6.96
CA ILE A 89 -4.25 0.24 6.81
C ILE A 89 -2.76 0.34 7.06
N ILE A 90 -2.26 -0.49 7.94
CA ILE A 90 -0.88 -0.41 8.39
C ILE A 90 -0.18 -1.76 8.27
N VAL A 91 1.13 -1.70 8.19
CA VAL A 91 1.99 -2.83 8.47
C VAL A 91 2.34 -2.73 9.94
N ALA A 92 1.85 -3.68 10.71
CA ALA A 92 2.05 -3.72 12.15
C ALA A 92 3.06 -4.80 12.51
N ILE A 93 3.78 -4.55 13.58
CA ILE A 93 4.62 -5.59 14.21
C ILE A 93 3.94 -5.96 15.50
N LEU A 94 3.53 -7.21 15.60
CA LEU A 94 2.85 -7.74 16.77
C LEU A 94 3.61 -8.96 17.27
N ASN A 95 4.19 -8.85 18.43
CA ASN A 95 5.05 -9.91 19.00
C ASN A 95 6.10 -10.41 18.00
N GLY A 96 6.73 -9.50 17.30
CA GLY A 96 7.78 -9.81 16.35
C GLY A 96 7.32 -10.24 14.97
N GLU A 97 6.02 -10.29 14.74
CA GLU A 97 5.48 -10.71 13.45
C GLU A 97 4.86 -9.55 12.70
N LEU A 98 5.05 -9.53 11.40
CA LEU A 98 4.48 -8.50 10.55
C LEU A 98 3.07 -8.89 10.12
N LEU A 99 2.15 -7.96 10.27
CA LEU A 99 0.76 -8.12 9.86
C LEU A 99 0.30 -6.91 9.09
N VAL A 100 -0.60 -7.09 8.14
CA VAL A 100 -1.30 -5.99 7.48
C VAL A 100 -2.74 -6.00 7.98
N ARG A 101 -3.15 -4.92 8.61
CA ARG A 101 -4.49 -4.80 9.18
C ARG A 101 -4.91 -3.34 9.13
N ARG A 102 -6.21 -3.11 9.27
CA ARG A 102 -6.71 -1.77 9.49
C ARG A 102 -6.59 -1.41 10.95
N PHE A 103 -6.00 -0.28 11.23
CA PHE A 103 -5.90 0.21 12.58
C PHE A 103 -7.21 0.92 12.97
N HIS A 104 -7.77 0.52 14.07
CA HIS A 104 -8.96 1.17 14.61
C HIS A 104 -8.70 1.57 16.04
N LYS A 105 -8.93 2.82 16.33
CA LYS A 105 -8.78 3.35 17.69
C LYS A 105 -10.04 4.12 18.05
N ASN A 106 -10.62 3.77 19.17
CA ASN A 106 -11.69 4.55 19.75
C ASN A 106 -11.19 5.18 21.06
N PHE A 107 -12.12 5.67 21.86
CA PHE A 107 -11.79 6.42 23.05
C PHE A 107 -10.95 5.65 24.06
N SER A 108 -11.19 4.36 24.18
CA SER A 108 -10.58 3.54 25.23
C SER A 108 -9.80 2.34 24.73
N SER A 109 -9.87 2.03 23.46
CA SER A 109 -9.33 0.78 22.94
C SER A 109 -8.69 0.99 21.57
N ALA A 110 -7.79 0.07 21.22
CA ALA A 110 -7.20 0.02 19.89
C ALA A 110 -7.22 -1.41 19.38
N PHE A 111 -7.52 -1.55 18.12
CA PHE A 111 -7.67 -2.84 17.49
C PHE A 111 -6.94 -2.87 16.16
N LEU A 112 -6.50 -4.06 15.77
CA LEU A 112 -6.11 -4.36 14.40
C LEU A 112 -7.24 -5.16 13.79
N ILE A 113 -7.81 -4.66 12.72
CA ILE A 113 -9.01 -5.24 12.12
C ILE A 113 -8.66 -5.83 10.76
N PRO A 114 -8.87 -7.15 10.60
CA PRO A 114 -8.77 -7.75 9.27
C PRO A 114 -9.96 -7.34 8.43
N GLU A 115 -9.76 -7.29 7.14
CA GLU A 115 -10.85 -7.07 6.18
C GLU A 115 -11.22 -8.40 5.54
N ASN A 116 -11.59 -9.34 6.39
CA ASN A 116 -11.99 -10.68 6.00
C ASN A 116 -12.72 -11.29 7.19
N SER A 117 -13.98 -11.67 7.00
CA SER A 117 -14.82 -12.21 8.07
C SER A 117 -14.31 -13.50 8.68
N ARG A 118 -13.40 -14.19 7.99
CA ARG A 118 -12.81 -15.43 8.51
C ARG A 118 -11.76 -15.19 9.58
N TYR A 119 -11.31 -13.95 9.74
CA TYR A 119 -10.30 -13.59 10.72
C TYR A 119 -10.93 -12.78 11.84
N LYS A 120 -10.31 -12.81 13.00
CA LYS A 120 -10.81 -12.09 14.16
C LYS A 120 -10.07 -10.77 14.34
N ASN A 121 -10.78 -9.80 14.89
CA ASN A 121 -10.15 -8.56 15.33
C ASN A 121 -9.13 -8.86 16.42
N ILE A 122 -8.06 -8.10 16.42
CA ILE A 122 -7.01 -8.22 17.41
C ILE A 122 -7.12 -7.04 18.35
N ASN A 123 -7.36 -7.31 19.62
CA ASN A 123 -7.39 -6.27 20.66
C ASN A 123 -5.96 -6.02 21.12
N LEU A 124 -5.45 -4.83 20.86
CA LEU A 124 -4.06 -4.51 21.17
C LEU A 124 -3.77 -4.49 22.67
N ALA A 125 -4.79 -4.35 23.50
CA ALA A 125 -4.60 -4.43 24.95
C ALA A 125 -4.13 -5.80 25.42
N GLU A 126 -4.35 -6.83 24.63
CA GLU A 126 -3.93 -8.19 24.97
C GLU A 126 -2.49 -8.53 24.57
N PHE A 127 -1.79 -7.56 23.99
CA PHE A 127 -0.45 -7.78 23.49
C PHE A 127 0.53 -6.79 24.10
N SER A 128 1.70 -7.27 24.50
CA SER A 128 2.70 -6.42 25.12
C SER A 128 3.61 -5.74 24.12
N ASN A 129 3.75 -6.31 22.94
CA ASN A 129 4.65 -5.79 21.91
C ASN A 129 3.89 -5.47 20.63
N PHE A 130 3.52 -4.22 20.50
CA PHE A 130 2.92 -3.70 19.29
C PHE A 130 3.67 -2.48 18.83
N SER A 131 3.96 -2.42 17.55
CA SER A 131 4.44 -1.19 16.94
C SER A 131 3.92 -1.09 15.52
N VAL A 132 3.87 0.14 15.03
CA VAL A 132 3.52 0.40 13.63
C VAL A 132 4.80 0.47 12.84
N TRP A 133 4.90 -0.36 11.81
CA TRP A 133 6.04 -0.30 10.93
C TRP A 133 5.86 0.79 9.88
N GLY A 134 4.66 0.93 9.34
CA GLY A 134 4.36 1.98 8.37
C GLY A 134 2.91 1.91 7.93
N VAL A 135 2.50 2.90 7.14
CA VAL A 135 1.15 3.03 6.64
C VAL A 135 1.11 2.61 5.18
N VAL A 136 0.17 1.74 4.83
CA VAL A 136 -0.04 1.33 3.45
C VAL A 136 -0.75 2.45 2.72
N THR A 137 -0.12 2.95 1.66
CA THR A 137 -0.69 4.06 0.89
C THR A 137 -1.31 3.61 -0.43
N TYR A 138 -0.74 2.58 -1.03
CA TYR A 138 -1.22 2.05 -2.31
C TYR A 138 -0.99 0.56 -2.37
N VAL A 139 -1.76 -0.08 -3.20
CA VAL A 139 -1.64 -1.51 -3.50
C VAL A 139 -1.52 -1.65 -5.01
N ILE A 140 -0.57 -2.46 -5.44
CA ILE A 140 -0.41 -2.79 -6.85
C ILE A 140 -0.81 -4.24 -7.02
N HIS A 141 -1.82 -4.45 -7.82
CA HIS A 141 -2.35 -5.78 -8.09
C HIS A 141 -2.13 -6.13 -9.56
N ALA A 142 -1.44 -7.24 -9.81
CA ALA A 142 -1.27 -7.74 -11.16
C ALA A 142 -2.52 -8.50 -11.60
N VAL A 143 -2.92 -8.28 -12.81
CA VAL A 143 -4.09 -8.95 -13.40
C VAL A 143 -3.67 -10.10 -14.31
#